data_993b847be3c83f59d9198b638394882a
#
_entry.id   993b847be3c83f59d9198b638394882a
#
_cell.length_a   1.000
_cell.length_b   1.000
_cell.length_c   1.000
_cell.angle_alpha   90.00
_cell.angle_beta   90.00
_cell.angle_gamma   90.00
#
_symmetry.space_group_name_H-M   'P 1'
#
loop_
_entity.id
_entity.type
_entity.pdbx_description
1 polymer ?
#
loop_
_entity_poly.entity_id
_entity_poly.type
_entity_poly.pdbx_seq_one_letter_code
_entity_poly.pdbx_strand_id
1 'polypeptide(L)'
;MSNIYTKQLELSEGPWRIQNTHRLTIVDPLDRTIAVVKDNRAIPVEQRLANAHCIAAAPELLAALKEATFLLHNTGVNTNGAIVDLLLRAAPDDTQIREWANQVPSGKDARLQKLRDGSLLAHESNPTPPKP
;
A
#
# COMPACT_ATOMS: atom_id res chain seq x y z
N MET A 1 0.56 1.24 32.48
CA MET A 1 0.37 1.83 31.16
C MET A 1 0.84 0.85 30.10
N SER A 2 0.01 0.53 29.14
CA SER A 2 0.42 -0.41 28.14
C SER A 2 1.40 0.24 27.16
N ASN A 3 2.38 -0.55 26.75
CA ASN A 3 3.35 -0.13 25.78
C ASN A 3 2.68 -0.10 24.39
N ILE A 4 2.76 1.03 23.68
CA ILE A 4 2.13 1.14 22.36
C ILE A 4 2.69 0.13 21.37
N TYR A 5 3.93 -0.31 21.56
CA TYR A 5 4.56 -1.27 20.66
C TYR A 5 4.05 -2.71 20.84
N THR A 6 3.28 -2.95 21.88
CA THR A 6 2.68 -4.27 22.09
C THR A 6 1.23 -4.32 21.63
N LYS A 7 0.66 -3.18 21.23
CA LYS A 7 -0.71 -3.14 20.73
C LYS A 7 -0.71 -3.32 19.22
N GLN A 8 -1.73 -4.03 18.76
CA GLN A 8 -1.95 -4.16 17.33
C GLN A 8 -2.29 -2.79 16.73
N LEU A 9 -1.64 -2.50 15.60
CA LEU A 9 -1.89 -1.24 14.91
C LEU A 9 -3.15 -1.35 14.07
N GLU A 10 -4.09 -0.46 14.31
CA GLU A 10 -5.33 -0.42 13.56
C GLU A 10 -5.55 0.96 12.98
N LEU A 11 -6.01 0.98 11.74
CA LEU A 11 -6.36 2.22 11.07
C LEU A 11 -7.62 2.80 11.71
N SER A 12 -7.69 4.11 11.85
CA SER A 12 -8.91 4.76 12.29
C SER A 12 -10.03 4.47 11.30
N GLU A 13 -11.23 4.22 11.82
CA GLU A 13 -12.36 3.87 10.99
C GLU A 13 -12.67 4.99 9.99
N GLY A 14 -12.92 4.61 8.75
CA GLY A 14 -13.36 5.51 7.71
C GLY A 14 -14.87 5.62 7.64
N PRO A 15 -15.39 6.43 6.73
CA PRO A 15 -14.62 7.20 5.76
C PRO A 15 -14.01 8.45 6.38
N TRP A 16 -12.85 8.83 5.89
CA TRP A 16 -12.23 10.09 6.28
C TRP A 16 -12.68 11.16 5.30
N ARG A 17 -12.77 12.40 5.77
CA ARG A 17 -13.18 13.50 4.91
C ARG A 17 -12.29 14.71 5.11
N ILE A 18 -12.30 15.60 4.13
CA ILE A 18 -11.55 16.86 4.20
C ILE A 18 -12.43 17.90 4.87
N GLN A 19 -11.86 18.58 5.85
CA GLN A 19 -12.47 19.71 6.50
C GLN A 19 -11.56 20.90 6.29
N ASN A 20 -12.04 21.91 5.59
CA ASN A 20 -11.23 23.06 5.21
C ASN A 20 -11.77 24.32 5.88
N THR A 21 -11.61 24.42 7.18
CA THR A 21 -12.04 25.59 7.93
C THR A 21 -10.89 26.60 8.04
N HIS A 22 -9.87 26.25 8.83
CA HIS A 22 -8.67 27.11 8.99
C HIS A 22 -7.46 26.47 8.33
N ARG A 23 -7.47 25.17 8.28
CA ARG A 23 -6.39 24.38 7.69
C ARG A 23 -7.01 23.25 6.91
N LEU A 24 -6.27 22.78 5.94
CA LEU A 24 -6.68 21.60 5.16
C LEU A 24 -6.47 20.37 6.04
N THR A 25 -7.53 19.89 6.64
CA THR A 25 -7.51 18.87 7.67
C THR A 25 -8.30 17.65 7.22
N ILE A 26 -7.81 16.47 7.53
CA ILE A 26 -8.52 15.22 7.30
C ILE A 26 -9.05 14.75 8.65
N VAL A 27 -10.35 14.46 8.70
CA VAL A 27 -11.02 14.03 9.92
C VAL A 27 -11.74 12.70 9.70
N ASP A 28 -11.95 11.97 10.79
CA ASP A 28 -12.71 10.73 10.77
C ASP A 28 -14.21 11.01 10.97
N PRO A 29 -15.07 9.98 10.96
CA PRO A 29 -16.52 10.17 11.13
C PRO A 29 -16.91 10.83 12.44
N LEU A 30 -16.06 10.79 13.44
CA LEU A 30 -16.31 11.42 14.75
C LEU A 30 -15.68 12.81 14.84
N ASP A 31 -15.29 13.39 13.69
CA ASP A 31 -14.65 14.70 13.59
C ASP A 31 -13.28 14.79 14.30
N ARG A 32 -12.66 13.65 14.54
CA ARG A 32 -11.31 13.65 15.10
C ARG A 32 -10.30 13.88 13.99
N THR A 33 -9.29 14.68 14.26
CA THR A 33 -8.26 15.01 13.27
C THR A 33 -7.35 13.80 13.04
N ILE A 34 -7.30 13.35 11.80
CA ILE A 34 -6.38 12.28 11.37
C ILE A 34 -5.08 12.90 10.91
N ALA A 35 -5.16 13.96 10.11
CA ALA A 35 -3.98 14.59 9.54
C ALA A 35 -4.26 16.03 9.17
N VAL A 36 -3.20 16.82 9.10
CA VAL A 36 -3.27 18.20 8.63
C VAL A 36 -2.28 18.33 7.48
N VAL A 37 -2.75 18.81 6.33
CA VAL A 37 -1.85 19.08 5.21
C VAL A 37 -1.24 20.46 5.47
N LYS A 38 0.04 20.46 5.76
CA LYS A 38 0.74 21.67 6.15
C LYS A 38 0.77 22.68 5.01
N ASP A 39 0.57 23.94 5.39
CA ASP A 39 0.70 25.06 4.46
C ASP A 39 2.19 25.24 4.14
N ASN A 40 2.56 24.93 2.90
CA ASN A 40 3.93 25.01 2.46
C ASN A 40 3.96 25.75 1.13
N ARG A 41 4.63 26.89 1.12
CA ARG A 41 4.68 27.75 -0.08
C ARG A 41 5.38 27.08 -1.26
N ALA A 42 6.23 26.10 -0.99
CA ALA A 42 6.90 25.38 -2.07
C ALA A 42 5.96 24.42 -2.82
N ILE A 43 4.78 24.15 -2.25
CA ILE A 43 3.80 23.24 -2.86
C ILE A 43 2.56 24.08 -3.23
N PRO A 44 2.18 24.10 -4.51
CA PRO A 44 0.99 24.84 -4.94
C PRO A 44 -0.28 24.38 -4.22
N VAL A 45 -1.23 25.28 -4.07
CA VAL A 45 -2.49 24.99 -3.37
C VAL A 45 -3.20 23.81 -4.00
N GLU A 46 -3.21 23.72 -5.33
CA GLU A 46 -3.86 22.63 -6.04
C GLU A 46 -3.24 21.29 -5.70
N GLN A 47 -1.93 21.28 -5.55
CA GLN A 47 -1.21 20.06 -5.22
C GLN A 47 -1.44 19.66 -3.77
N ARG A 48 -1.51 20.62 -2.87
CA ARG A 48 -1.85 20.34 -1.47
C ARG A 48 -3.26 19.76 -1.35
N LEU A 49 -4.19 20.30 -2.12
CA LEU A 49 -5.56 19.78 -2.13
C LEU A 49 -5.62 18.37 -2.70
N ALA A 50 -4.89 18.11 -3.78
CA ALA A 50 -4.80 16.77 -4.35
C ALA A 50 -4.23 15.77 -3.34
N ASN A 51 -3.20 16.19 -2.59
CA ASN A 51 -2.62 15.36 -1.55
C ASN A 51 -3.64 15.06 -0.45
N ALA A 52 -4.43 16.05 -0.07
CA ALA A 52 -5.46 15.88 0.94
C ALA A 52 -6.53 14.88 0.49
N HIS A 53 -6.93 14.94 -0.77
CA HIS A 53 -7.91 13.98 -1.32
C HIS A 53 -7.35 12.56 -1.28
N CYS A 54 -6.09 12.38 -1.61
CA CYS A 54 -5.45 11.07 -1.56
C CYS A 54 -5.40 10.54 -0.13
N ILE A 55 -5.04 11.39 0.83
CA ILE A 55 -5.00 11.00 2.24
C ILE A 55 -6.41 10.62 2.71
N ALA A 56 -7.40 11.44 2.38
CA ALA A 56 -8.77 11.18 2.80
C ALA A 56 -9.33 9.87 2.23
N ALA A 57 -8.86 9.46 1.06
CA ALA A 57 -9.29 8.22 0.43
C ALA A 57 -8.51 6.99 0.91
N ALA A 58 -7.53 7.17 1.78
CA ALA A 58 -6.64 6.07 2.17
C ALA A 58 -7.37 4.83 2.71
N PRO A 59 -8.36 4.94 3.59
CA PRO A 59 -9.04 3.74 4.08
C PRO A 59 -9.71 2.95 2.96
N GLU A 60 -10.39 3.62 2.05
CA GLU A 60 -11.06 2.96 0.95
C GLU A 60 -10.08 2.42 -0.08
N LEU A 61 -8.99 3.13 -0.32
CA LEU A 61 -7.95 2.66 -1.22
C LEU A 61 -7.30 1.39 -0.67
N LEU A 62 -7.03 1.35 0.62
CA LEU A 62 -6.46 0.17 1.26
C LEU A 62 -7.43 -1.01 1.17
N ALA A 63 -8.70 -0.77 1.48
CA ALA A 63 -9.71 -1.82 1.42
C ALA A 63 -9.88 -2.36 0.00
N ALA A 64 -9.92 -1.47 -0.98
CA ALA A 64 -10.07 -1.86 -2.38
C ALA A 64 -8.86 -2.65 -2.87
N LEU A 65 -7.66 -2.24 -2.51
CA LEU A 65 -6.45 -2.94 -2.91
C LEU A 65 -6.39 -4.33 -2.25
N LYS A 66 -6.76 -4.40 -0.99
CA LYS A 66 -6.82 -5.66 -0.26
C LYS A 66 -7.80 -6.61 -0.92
N GLU A 67 -8.99 -6.13 -1.27
CA GLU A 67 -10.00 -6.93 -1.94
C GLU A 67 -9.53 -7.40 -3.32
N ALA A 68 -8.95 -6.52 -4.09
CA ALA A 68 -8.42 -6.87 -5.41
C ALA A 68 -7.34 -7.95 -5.29
N THR A 69 -6.47 -7.82 -4.31
CA THR A 69 -5.41 -8.81 -4.08
C THR A 69 -5.99 -10.16 -3.69
N PHE A 70 -7.01 -10.15 -2.85
CA PHE A 70 -7.71 -11.36 -2.45
C PHE A 70 -8.33 -12.07 -3.65
N LEU A 71 -8.98 -11.31 -4.52
CA LEU A 71 -9.60 -11.88 -5.72
C LEU A 71 -8.56 -12.49 -6.66
N LEU A 72 -7.45 -11.79 -6.87
CA LEU A 72 -6.38 -12.30 -7.70
C LEU A 72 -5.78 -13.58 -7.11
N HIS A 73 -5.56 -13.59 -5.82
CA HIS A 73 -5.00 -14.75 -5.13
C HIS A 73 -5.92 -15.96 -5.26
N ASN A 74 -7.22 -15.77 -5.14
CA ASN A 74 -8.19 -16.85 -5.22
C ASN A 74 -8.42 -17.38 -6.64
N THR A 75 -8.08 -16.58 -7.65
CA THR A 75 -8.21 -17.04 -9.03
C THR A 75 -6.97 -17.75 -9.54
N GLY A 76 -5.98 -17.97 -8.67
CA GLY A 76 -4.76 -18.66 -9.05
C GLY A 76 -3.75 -17.79 -9.76
N VAL A 77 -4.01 -16.50 -9.87
CA VAL A 77 -3.05 -15.56 -10.44
C VAL A 77 -1.99 -15.27 -9.39
N ASN A 78 -0.74 -15.35 -9.79
CA ASN A 78 0.36 -15.04 -8.88
C ASN A 78 0.30 -13.59 -8.45
N THR A 79 0.16 -13.38 -7.16
CA THR A 79 0.13 -12.03 -6.63
C THR A 79 1.54 -11.44 -6.67
N ASN A 80 1.64 -10.23 -7.15
CA ASN A 80 2.92 -9.52 -7.17
C ASN A 80 3.38 -9.25 -5.75
N GLY A 81 4.59 -9.70 -5.42
CA GLY A 81 5.18 -9.48 -4.10
C GLY A 81 5.25 -8.00 -3.73
N ALA A 82 5.45 -7.11 -4.70
CA ALA A 82 5.50 -5.68 -4.45
C ALA A 82 4.15 -5.15 -3.94
N ILE A 83 3.04 -5.70 -4.42
CA ILE A 83 1.70 -5.30 -3.96
C ILE A 83 1.52 -5.75 -2.51
N VAL A 84 1.91 -6.98 -2.19
CA VAL A 84 1.81 -7.51 -0.84
C VAL A 84 2.70 -6.72 0.10
N ASP A 85 3.91 -6.37 -0.33
CA ASP A 85 4.82 -5.54 0.46
C ASP A 85 4.21 -4.18 0.76
N LEU A 86 3.56 -3.57 -0.24
CA LEU A 86 2.91 -2.28 -0.06
C LEU A 86 1.76 -2.39 0.94
N LEU A 87 0.94 -3.42 0.81
CA LEU A 87 -0.16 -3.67 1.74
C LEU A 87 0.36 -3.87 3.16
N LEU A 88 1.46 -4.61 3.31
CA LEU A 88 2.04 -4.87 4.62
C LEU A 88 2.57 -3.58 5.26
N ARG A 89 3.12 -2.68 4.46
CA ARG A 89 3.57 -1.38 4.98
C ARG A 89 2.39 -0.52 5.41
N ALA A 90 1.27 -0.60 4.69
CA ALA A 90 0.08 0.19 5.01
C ALA A 90 -0.68 -0.39 6.22
N ALA A 91 -0.65 -1.71 6.39
CA ALA A 91 -1.38 -2.38 7.45
C ALA A 91 -0.54 -3.53 8.02
N PRO A 92 0.52 -3.21 8.79
CA PRO A 92 1.50 -4.22 9.22
C PRO A 92 0.94 -5.29 10.14
N ASP A 93 -0.16 -5.03 10.82
CA ASP A 93 -0.77 -5.98 11.74
C ASP A 93 -2.01 -6.68 11.18
N ASP A 94 -2.30 -6.48 9.91
CA ASP A 94 -3.42 -7.17 9.27
C ASP A 94 -3.06 -8.64 9.08
N THR A 95 -3.84 -9.54 9.68
CA THR A 95 -3.54 -10.96 9.67
C THR A 95 -3.59 -11.55 8.27
N GLN A 96 -4.54 -11.14 7.46
CA GLN A 96 -4.68 -11.64 6.10
C GLN A 96 -3.50 -11.23 5.23
N ILE A 97 -3.09 -9.96 5.34
CA ILE A 97 -1.95 -9.46 4.57
C ILE A 97 -0.66 -10.16 5.01
N ARG A 98 -0.49 -10.35 6.31
CA ARG A 98 0.68 -11.05 6.83
C ARG A 98 0.74 -12.50 6.36
N GLU A 99 -0.41 -13.12 6.26
CA GLU A 99 -0.50 -14.48 5.74
C GLU A 99 -0.07 -14.53 4.28
N TRP A 100 -0.53 -13.58 3.48
CA TRP A 100 -0.10 -13.47 2.09
C TRP A 100 1.40 -13.20 1.98
N ALA A 101 1.93 -12.36 2.85
CA ALA A 101 3.36 -12.03 2.85
C ALA A 101 4.21 -13.26 3.15
N ASN A 102 3.71 -14.19 3.96
CA ASN A 102 4.42 -15.43 4.25
C ASN A 102 4.41 -16.40 3.07
N GLN A 103 3.42 -16.30 2.20
CA GLN A 103 3.28 -17.18 1.06
C GLN A 103 3.99 -16.64 -0.18
N VAL A 104 4.16 -15.33 -0.26
CA VAL A 104 4.74 -14.65 -1.41
C VAL A 104 5.99 -13.91 -0.96
N PRO A 105 7.14 -14.14 -1.61
CA PRO A 105 8.34 -13.38 -1.28
C PRO A 105 8.11 -11.90 -1.49
N SER A 106 8.85 -11.06 -0.76
CA SER A 106 8.79 -9.62 -0.96
C SER A 106 9.15 -9.27 -2.40
N GLY A 107 8.80 -8.08 -2.84
CA GLY A 107 9.11 -7.67 -4.20
C GLY A 107 10.58 -7.82 -4.55
N LYS A 108 11.44 -7.44 -3.64
CA LYS A 108 12.89 -7.58 -3.82
C LYS A 108 13.29 -9.05 -3.88
N ASP A 109 12.80 -9.84 -2.95
CA ASP A 109 13.12 -11.26 -2.89
C ASP A 109 12.55 -12.03 -4.06
N ALA A 110 11.36 -11.65 -4.50
CA ALA A 110 10.74 -12.28 -5.66
C ALA A 110 11.57 -12.05 -6.92
N ARG A 111 12.14 -10.86 -7.06
CA ARG A 111 13.00 -10.58 -8.19
C ARG A 111 14.27 -11.42 -8.14
N LEU A 112 14.87 -11.50 -6.97
CA LEU A 112 16.06 -12.33 -6.79
C LEU A 112 15.74 -13.81 -7.05
N GLN A 113 14.59 -14.25 -6.62
CA GLN A 113 14.16 -15.63 -6.86
C GLN A 113 14.01 -15.90 -8.35
N LYS A 114 13.42 -14.97 -9.08
CA LYS A 114 13.28 -15.12 -10.53
C LYS A 114 14.63 -15.18 -11.23
N LEU A 115 15.60 -14.41 -10.75
CA LEU A 115 16.95 -14.47 -11.30
C LEU A 115 17.60 -15.82 -11.03
N ARG A 116 17.44 -16.35 -9.83
CA ARG A 116 17.99 -17.68 -9.49
C ARG A 116 17.37 -18.77 -10.34
N ASP A 117 16.08 -18.66 -10.55
CA ASP A 117 15.36 -19.66 -11.33
C ASP A 117 15.61 -19.53 -12.83
N GLY A 118 16.25 -18.42 -13.22
CA GLY A 118 16.49 -18.19 -14.64
C GLY A 118 15.27 -17.64 -15.38
N SER A 119 14.15 -17.53 -14.73
CA SER A 119 12.93 -17.07 -15.38
C SER A 119 13.06 -15.66 -15.93
N LEU A 120 13.60 -14.76 -15.12
CA LEU A 120 13.78 -13.39 -15.52
C LEU A 120 14.85 -13.25 -16.58
N LEU A 121 15.94 -14.01 -16.43
CA LEU A 121 17.01 -14.00 -17.40
C LEU A 121 16.55 -14.57 -18.74
N ALA A 122 15.82 -15.65 -18.70
CA ALA A 122 15.29 -16.24 -19.91
C ALA A 122 14.39 -15.27 -20.65
N HIS A 123 13.66 -14.48 -19.88
CA HIS A 123 12.79 -13.50 -20.44
C HIS A 123 13.52 -12.34 -21.03
N GLU A 124 14.51 -11.88 -20.30
CA GLU A 124 15.29 -10.74 -20.74
C GLU A 124 16.33 -11.08 -21.76
N SER A 125 16.89 -12.24 -21.59
CA SER A 125 17.94 -12.60 -22.48
C SER A 125 17.46 -13.10 -23.77
N ASN A 126 16.34 -13.25 -23.95
CA ASN A 126 15.86 -13.62 -25.06
C ASN A 126 16.15 -12.91 -25.97
N PRO A 127 16.18 -12.97 -26.63
CA PRO A 127 16.11 -13.32 -27.66
C PRO A 127 17.34 -13.75 -28.10
N THR A 128 17.89 -14.05 -27.72
CA THR A 128 18.97 -14.34 -28.05
C THR A 128 19.16 -15.21 -28.82
N PRO A 129 19.39 -15.22 -29.56
CA PRO A 129 19.49 -15.89 -30.42
C PRO A 129 20.44 -16.61 -30.48
N PRO A 130 20.47 -17.18 -30.73
CA PRO A 130 21.15 -17.93 -30.71
C PRO A 130 22.03 -17.98 -31.61
N LYS A 131 22.47 -18.06 -31.87
CA LYS A 131 23.18 -18.17 -32.55
C LYS A 131 23.39 -18.82 -33.28
N PRO A 132 23.62 -18.82 -33.90
CA PRO A 132 23.67 -19.43 -35.03
C PRO A 132 24.37 -20.46 -34.92
#